data_561623d3e4e74b4a6664b3723f266e51
#
_entry.id   561623d3e4e74b4a6664b3723f266e51
#
_cell.length_a   1.000
_cell.length_b   1.000
_cell.length_c   1.000
_cell.angle_alpha   90.00
_cell.angle_beta   90.00
_cell.angle_gamma   90.00
#
_symmetry.space_group_name_H-M   'P 1'
#
loop_
_entity.id
_entity.type
_entity.pdbx_description
1 polymer ?
#
loop_
_entity_poly.entity_id
_entity_poly.type
_entity_poly.pdbx_seq_one_letter_code
_entity_poly.pdbx_strand_id
1 'polypeptide(L)'
;MNTGRLYEFLVLSKLLSFSKAADALYISQSVLTRHIQELEKEMGVSLLKRTTHGVALTEAGRMLAAEGPELINKCDSVLRRLRSQNMPAKGIIRIGIGLELSYSNHIRAFIQDFLNRYPDIELRYDVFPGNTPSDTALKYDLFFTPCTYHDLPETSKQLLSRKHGTFAVLPPGHSLMSQSAVSLHQLIGQTIIVPHAQELFGPYAQNWMLAEKATKGQISIIKVDNLATALFLVSMGKGICIAPRYVKNMISPETFIVSIPDPNCRFDEYLYYNEHGNGAAKLFFEEYQNIIGATAERR
;
A
#
# COMPACT_ATOMS: atom_id res chain seq x y z
N MET A 1 2.92 -30.44 0.76
CA MET A 1 1.85 -29.42 0.53
C MET A 1 2.11 -28.72 -0.79
N ASN A 2 1.14 -28.70 -1.69
CA ASN A 2 1.24 -27.99 -2.97
C ASN A 2 0.79 -26.54 -2.79
N THR A 3 1.71 -25.57 -2.96
CA THR A 3 1.41 -24.15 -2.77
C THR A 3 0.38 -23.61 -3.78
N GLY A 4 0.30 -24.19 -4.99
CA GLY A 4 -0.73 -23.84 -5.96
C GLY A 4 -2.14 -24.17 -5.47
N ARG A 5 -2.34 -25.34 -4.89
CA ARG A 5 -3.63 -25.74 -4.30
C ARG A 5 -3.99 -24.90 -3.08
N LEU A 6 -3.00 -24.54 -2.27
CA LEU A 6 -3.20 -23.60 -1.16
C LEU A 6 -3.68 -22.24 -1.68
N TYR A 7 -3.06 -21.72 -2.74
CA TYR A 7 -3.51 -20.48 -3.38
C TYR A 7 -4.95 -20.56 -3.90
N GLU A 8 -5.30 -21.66 -4.59
CA GLU A 8 -6.67 -21.92 -5.06
C GLU A 8 -7.69 -21.95 -3.91
N PHE A 9 -7.32 -22.58 -2.78
CA PHE A 9 -8.14 -22.57 -1.57
C PHE A 9 -8.31 -21.13 -1.02
N LEU A 10 -7.26 -20.31 -0.99
CA LEU A 10 -7.35 -18.94 -0.50
C LEU A 10 -8.26 -18.06 -1.38
N VAL A 11 -8.26 -18.27 -2.69
CA VAL A 11 -9.22 -17.60 -3.59
C VAL A 11 -10.64 -18.09 -3.30
N LEU A 12 -10.84 -19.39 -3.15
CA LEU A 12 -12.15 -19.97 -2.83
C LEU A 12 -12.65 -19.52 -1.44
N SER A 13 -11.78 -19.40 -0.46
CA SER A 13 -12.13 -18.96 0.90
C SER A 13 -12.68 -17.52 0.95
N LYS A 14 -12.24 -16.66 0.03
CA LYS A 14 -12.73 -15.28 -0.10
C LYS A 14 -14.07 -15.21 -0.84
N LEU A 15 -14.25 -16.03 -1.88
CA LEU A 15 -15.42 -15.97 -2.75
C LEU A 15 -16.57 -16.88 -2.29
N LEU A 16 -16.28 -17.88 -1.48
CA LEU A 16 -17.21 -18.90 -0.95
C LEU A 16 -18.15 -19.51 -2.03
N SER A 17 -17.64 -19.56 -3.27
CA SER A 17 -18.34 -20.09 -4.44
C SER A 17 -17.34 -20.77 -5.38
N PHE A 18 -17.51 -22.05 -5.60
CA PHE A 18 -16.63 -22.82 -6.49
C PHE A 18 -16.66 -22.32 -7.95
N SER A 19 -17.83 -21.90 -8.44
CA SER A 19 -17.95 -21.34 -9.79
C SER A 19 -17.17 -20.02 -9.91
N LYS A 20 -17.46 -19.04 -9.02
CA LYS A 20 -16.77 -17.74 -9.04
C LYS A 20 -15.26 -17.88 -8.82
N ALA A 21 -14.84 -18.80 -7.95
CA ALA A 21 -13.42 -19.04 -7.70
C ALA A 21 -12.73 -19.69 -8.91
N ALA A 22 -13.38 -20.66 -9.56
CA ALA A 22 -12.87 -21.29 -10.76
C ALA A 22 -12.72 -20.29 -11.91
N ASP A 23 -13.72 -19.42 -12.11
CA ASP A 23 -13.67 -18.33 -13.09
C ASP A 23 -12.49 -17.36 -12.80
N ALA A 24 -12.32 -16.97 -11.53
CA ALA A 24 -11.22 -16.08 -11.11
C ALA A 24 -9.83 -16.72 -11.28
N LEU A 25 -9.75 -18.04 -11.23
CA LEU A 25 -8.52 -18.84 -11.41
C LEU A 25 -8.30 -19.30 -12.84
N TYR A 26 -9.23 -19.04 -13.75
CA TYR A 26 -9.21 -19.49 -15.16
C TYR A 26 -9.09 -21.03 -15.28
N ILE A 27 -9.77 -21.77 -14.40
CA ILE A 27 -9.85 -23.23 -14.43
C ILE A 27 -11.31 -23.70 -14.38
N SER A 28 -11.55 -24.98 -14.67
CA SER A 28 -12.90 -25.51 -14.53
C SER A 28 -13.25 -25.79 -13.05
N GLN A 29 -14.53 -25.66 -12.70
CA GLN A 29 -15.02 -25.95 -11.36
C GLN A 29 -14.71 -27.39 -10.91
N SER A 30 -14.71 -28.36 -11.82
CA SER A 30 -14.35 -29.75 -11.53
C SER A 30 -12.88 -29.89 -11.14
N VAL A 31 -11.99 -29.17 -11.81
CA VAL A 31 -10.56 -29.13 -11.47
C VAL A 31 -10.35 -28.51 -10.09
N LEU A 32 -10.97 -27.34 -9.83
CA LEU A 32 -10.89 -26.71 -8.51
C LEU A 32 -11.40 -27.63 -7.40
N THR A 33 -12.55 -28.27 -7.61
CA THR A 33 -13.12 -29.22 -6.63
C THR A 33 -12.15 -30.34 -6.29
N ARG A 34 -11.55 -30.94 -7.31
CA ARG A 34 -10.55 -32.00 -7.13
C ARG A 34 -9.33 -31.50 -6.37
N HIS A 35 -8.79 -30.34 -6.71
CA HIS A 35 -7.61 -29.77 -6.07
C HIS A 35 -7.86 -29.47 -4.57
N ILE A 36 -9.06 -28.96 -4.24
CA ILE A 36 -9.44 -28.74 -2.84
C ILE A 36 -9.57 -30.06 -2.08
N GLN A 37 -10.18 -31.07 -2.66
CA GLN A 37 -10.28 -32.42 -2.04
C GLN A 37 -8.90 -33.06 -1.81
N GLU A 38 -7.98 -32.88 -2.76
CA GLU A 38 -6.60 -33.35 -2.62
C GLU A 38 -5.85 -32.59 -1.52
N LEU A 39 -6.10 -31.27 -1.37
CA LEU A 39 -5.55 -30.46 -0.29
C LEU A 39 -6.09 -30.89 1.08
N GLU A 40 -7.41 -31.10 1.21
CA GLU A 40 -8.04 -31.61 2.44
C GLU A 40 -7.51 -33.02 2.82
N LYS A 41 -7.36 -33.89 1.82
CA LYS A 41 -6.78 -35.22 2.01
C LYS A 41 -5.33 -35.14 2.48
N GLU A 42 -4.52 -34.26 1.90
CA GLU A 42 -3.13 -34.07 2.30
C GLU A 42 -3.00 -33.53 3.74
N MET A 43 -3.92 -32.65 4.14
CA MET A 43 -3.95 -32.06 5.49
C MET A 43 -4.65 -32.96 6.52
N GLY A 44 -5.41 -33.97 6.09
CA GLY A 44 -6.16 -34.87 6.96
C GLY A 44 -7.38 -34.19 7.63
N VAL A 45 -7.80 -33.03 7.18
CA VAL A 45 -8.92 -32.25 7.73
C VAL A 45 -9.76 -31.62 6.63
N SER A 46 -11.06 -31.49 6.86
CA SER A 46 -11.94 -30.76 5.95
C SER A 46 -11.82 -29.26 6.20
N LEU A 47 -11.58 -28.51 5.14
CA LEU A 47 -11.47 -27.04 5.15
C LEU A 47 -12.81 -26.36 4.84
N LEU A 48 -13.67 -27.07 4.12
CA LEU A 48 -14.97 -26.57 3.66
C LEU A 48 -16.10 -27.47 4.17
N LYS A 49 -17.26 -26.87 4.38
CA LYS A 49 -18.52 -27.58 4.64
C LYS A 49 -19.62 -27.06 3.70
N ARG A 50 -20.45 -27.96 3.23
CA ARG A 50 -21.67 -27.62 2.47
C ARG A 50 -22.72 -27.09 3.41
N THR A 51 -23.41 -26.04 3.00
CA THR A 51 -24.54 -25.47 3.70
C THR A 51 -25.74 -25.35 2.76
N THR A 52 -26.92 -25.07 3.28
CA THR A 52 -28.13 -24.80 2.48
C THR A 52 -27.98 -23.61 1.53
N HIS A 53 -27.03 -22.73 1.80
CA HIS A 53 -26.76 -21.52 1.02
C HIS A 53 -25.46 -21.59 0.20
N GLY A 54 -24.82 -22.77 0.10
CA GLY A 54 -23.59 -22.95 -0.66
C GLY A 54 -22.45 -23.56 0.15
N VAL A 55 -21.30 -22.89 0.20
CA VAL A 55 -20.07 -23.36 0.85
C VAL A 55 -19.69 -22.43 1.99
N ALA A 56 -19.23 -22.98 3.10
CA ALA A 56 -18.67 -22.22 4.22
C ALA A 56 -17.36 -22.86 4.70
N LEU A 57 -16.51 -22.09 5.33
CA LEU A 57 -15.28 -22.57 5.94
C LEU A 57 -15.58 -23.35 7.23
N THR A 58 -14.84 -24.42 7.45
CA THR A 58 -14.73 -25.07 8.77
C THR A 58 -13.85 -24.21 9.68
N GLU A 59 -13.62 -24.62 10.92
CA GLU A 59 -12.65 -23.95 11.80
C GLU A 59 -11.22 -24.08 11.25
N ALA A 60 -10.83 -25.29 10.81
CA ALA A 60 -9.57 -25.51 10.12
C ALA A 60 -9.43 -24.66 8.83
N GLY A 61 -10.54 -24.52 8.06
CA GLY A 61 -10.57 -23.67 6.89
C GLY A 61 -10.37 -22.19 7.23
N ARG A 62 -10.96 -21.69 8.31
CA ARG A 62 -10.73 -20.29 8.76
C ARG A 62 -9.28 -20.07 9.20
N MET A 63 -8.72 -21.01 9.96
CA MET A 63 -7.32 -20.94 10.37
C MET A 63 -6.39 -20.95 9.16
N LEU A 64 -6.59 -21.84 8.20
CA LEU A 64 -5.79 -21.90 6.98
C LEU A 64 -5.99 -20.64 6.09
N ALA A 65 -7.19 -20.08 6.04
CA ALA A 65 -7.44 -18.84 5.31
C ALA A 65 -6.74 -17.62 5.95
N ALA A 66 -6.57 -17.61 7.27
CA ALA A 66 -5.85 -16.57 7.99
C ALA A 66 -4.33 -16.71 7.84
N GLU A 67 -3.78 -17.90 8.00
CA GLU A 67 -2.33 -18.14 8.03
C GLU A 67 -1.75 -18.53 6.65
N GLY A 68 -2.58 -19.01 5.74
CA GLY A 68 -2.17 -19.49 4.42
C GLY A 68 -1.43 -18.47 3.55
N PRO A 69 -1.80 -17.19 3.54
CA PRO A 69 -1.05 -16.15 2.83
C PRO A 69 0.42 -16.06 3.28
N GLU A 70 0.65 -16.12 4.58
CA GLU A 70 2.01 -16.09 5.14
C GLU A 70 2.81 -17.34 4.74
N LEU A 71 2.19 -18.52 4.75
CA LEU A 71 2.82 -19.76 4.29
C LEU A 71 3.24 -19.70 2.82
N ILE A 72 2.40 -19.19 1.93
CA ILE A 72 2.75 -19.00 0.51
C ILE A 72 3.92 -18.02 0.39
N ASN A 73 3.84 -16.88 1.04
CA ASN A 73 4.90 -15.87 1.03
C ASN A 73 6.24 -16.47 1.53
N LYS A 74 6.19 -17.27 2.59
CA LYS A 74 7.38 -17.94 3.14
C LYS A 74 7.97 -18.95 2.15
N CYS A 75 7.15 -19.79 1.52
CA CYS A 75 7.60 -20.71 0.49
C CYS A 75 8.26 -19.99 -0.70
N ASP A 76 7.60 -18.94 -1.21
CA ASP A 76 8.12 -18.14 -2.32
C ASP A 76 9.44 -17.46 -1.94
N SER A 77 9.55 -16.96 -0.70
CA SER A 77 10.76 -16.37 -0.17
C SER A 77 11.93 -17.38 -0.15
N VAL A 78 11.68 -18.59 0.36
CA VAL A 78 12.70 -19.66 0.39
C VAL A 78 13.13 -20.03 -1.03
N LEU A 79 12.19 -20.20 -1.96
CA LEU A 79 12.50 -20.51 -3.36
C LEU A 79 13.32 -19.38 -4.02
N ARG A 80 13.01 -18.12 -3.74
CA ARG A 80 13.81 -16.98 -4.21
C ARG A 80 15.24 -17.03 -3.66
N ARG A 81 15.41 -17.27 -2.36
CA ARG A 81 16.73 -17.41 -1.72
C ARG A 81 17.57 -18.54 -2.32
N LEU A 82 16.95 -19.69 -2.57
CA LEU A 82 17.64 -20.82 -3.20
C LEU A 82 18.12 -20.49 -4.61
N ARG A 83 17.35 -19.72 -5.37
CA ARG A 83 17.72 -19.28 -6.72
C ARG A 83 18.79 -18.20 -6.73
N SER A 84 18.89 -17.38 -5.68
CA SER A 84 19.80 -16.23 -5.58
C SER A 84 21.15 -16.54 -4.94
N GLN A 85 21.36 -17.73 -4.35
CA GLN A 85 22.58 -18.08 -3.64
C GLN A 85 23.87 -18.03 -4.51
N ASN A 86 23.76 -18.01 -5.83
CA ASN A 86 24.91 -18.07 -6.74
C ASN A 86 25.17 -16.81 -7.58
N MET A 87 24.43 -15.69 -7.40
CA MET A 87 24.64 -14.49 -8.22
C MET A 87 24.32 -13.19 -7.46
N PRO A 88 25.30 -12.53 -6.81
CA PRO A 88 25.04 -11.34 -5.99
C PRO A 88 24.66 -10.07 -6.78
N ALA A 89 24.88 -10.03 -8.09
CA ALA A 89 24.60 -8.84 -8.92
C ALA A 89 23.57 -9.08 -10.03
N LYS A 90 22.87 -10.20 -10.00
CA LYS A 90 21.84 -10.54 -11.00
C LYS A 90 20.57 -10.97 -10.29
N GLY A 91 19.41 -10.56 -10.78
CA GLY A 91 18.14 -11.00 -10.22
C GLY A 91 16.99 -10.05 -10.46
N ILE A 92 15.82 -10.46 -10.02
CA ILE A 92 14.61 -9.64 -10.08
C ILE A 92 14.34 -9.12 -8.68
N ILE A 93 14.25 -7.81 -8.52
CA ILE A 93 13.79 -7.16 -7.31
C ILE A 93 12.33 -6.74 -7.50
N ARG A 94 11.45 -7.15 -6.61
CA ARG A 94 10.07 -6.70 -6.57
C ARG A 94 9.95 -5.53 -5.62
N ILE A 95 9.56 -4.38 -6.16
CA ILE A 95 9.43 -3.14 -5.39
C ILE A 95 7.95 -2.78 -5.31
N GLY A 96 7.43 -2.70 -4.09
CA GLY A 96 6.16 -2.09 -3.80
C GLY A 96 6.34 -0.60 -3.53
N ILE A 97 5.54 0.25 -4.13
CA ILE A 97 5.60 1.71 -3.93
C ILE A 97 4.23 2.19 -3.52
N GLY A 98 4.14 2.79 -2.34
CA GLY A 98 2.92 3.51 -1.94
C GLY A 98 2.60 4.61 -2.94
N LEU A 99 1.32 4.78 -3.26
CA LEU A 99 0.87 5.70 -4.32
C LEU A 99 1.51 7.08 -4.20
N GLU A 100 1.63 7.61 -2.99
CA GLU A 100 2.23 8.91 -2.71
C GLU A 100 3.68 9.00 -3.13
N LEU A 101 4.43 7.95 -2.84
CA LEU A 101 5.86 7.89 -3.06
C LEU A 101 6.20 7.59 -4.53
N SER A 102 5.25 7.09 -5.32
CA SER A 102 5.41 6.89 -6.76
C SER A 102 5.70 8.19 -7.52
N TYR A 103 5.32 9.33 -6.94
CA TYR A 103 5.61 10.67 -7.48
C TYR A 103 6.91 11.29 -6.94
N SER A 104 7.68 10.56 -6.13
CA SER A 104 8.92 11.06 -5.54
C SER A 104 10.06 11.06 -6.55
N ASN A 105 10.59 12.26 -6.85
CA ASN A 105 11.70 12.42 -7.78
C ASN A 105 13.01 11.82 -7.26
N HIS A 106 13.26 11.86 -5.95
CA HIS A 106 14.50 11.33 -5.39
C HIS A 106 14.53 9.80 -5.40
N ILE A 107 13.39 9.14 -5.12
CA ILE A 107 13.27 7.68 -5.23
C ILE A 107 13.49 7.25 -6.69
N ARG A 108 12.85 7.96 -7.62
CA ARG A 108 13.02 7.67 -9.06
C ARG A 108 14.46 7.85 -9.53
N ALA A 109 15.11 8.95 -9.13
CA ALA A 109 16.50 9.22 -9.49
C ALA A 109 17.45 8.14 -8.93
N PHE A 110 17.23 7.72 -7.69
CA PHE A 110 18.02 6.63 -7.10
C PHE A 110 17.83 5.30 -7.85
N ILE A 111 16.57 4.93 -8.12
CA ILE A 111 16.27 3.70 -8.85
C ILE A 111 16.97 3.70 -10.21
N GLN A 112 16.95 4.83 -10.91
CA GLN A 112 17.56 4.96 -12.24
C GLN A 112 19.08 4.87 -12.17
N ASP A 113 19.72 5.50 -11.17
CA ASP A 113 21.15 5.41 -10.93
C ASP A 113 21.57 3.98 -10.54
N PHE A 114 20.78 3.32 -9.70
CA PHE A 114 21.03 1.92 -9.32
C PHE A 114 21.00 0.98 -10.53
N LEU A 115 19.99 1.11 -11.40
CA LEU A 115 19.88 0.30 -12.62
C LEU A 115 21.03 0.55 -13.60
N ASN A 116 21.52 1.79 -13.69
CA ASN A 116 22.69 2.11 -14.51
C ASN A 116 23.97 1.41 -14.01
N ARG A 117 24.10 1.27 -12.69
CA ARG A 117 25.25 0.58 -12.06
C ARG A 117 25.12 -0.95 -12.09
N TYR A 118 23.91 -1.45 -12.07
CA TYR A 118 23.60 -2.89 -12.02
C TYR A 118 22.66 -3.31 -13.16
N PRO A 119 23.10 -3.28 -14.42
CA PRO A 119 22.24 -3.51 -15.59
C PRO A 119 21.68 -4.94 -15.68
N ASP A 120 22.27 -5.89 -14.96
CA ASP A 120 21.81 -7.28 -14.90
C ASP A 120 20.70 -7.50 -13.85
N ILE A 121 20.27 -6.44 -13.14
CA ILE A 121 19.17 -6.50 -12.19
C ILE A 121 17.89 -5.99 -12.87
N GLU A 122 16.86 -6.83 -12.91
CA GLU A 122 15.51 -6.46 -13.33
C GLU A 122 14.71 -5.96 -12.13
N LEU A 123 14.07 -4.79 -12.25
CA LEU A 123 13.12 -4.32 -11.24
C LEU A 123 11.69 -4.54 -11.73
N ARG A 124 10.85 -5.08 -10.87
CA ARG A 124 9.39 -5.16 -11.05
C ARG A 124 8.71 -4.31 -10.01
N TYR A 125 7.84 -3.42 -10.45
CA TYR A 125 7.16 -2.47 -9.58
C TYR A 125 5.67 -2.71 -9.55
N ASP A 126 5.11 -2.57 -8.36
CA ASP A 126 3.69 -2.40 -8.16
C ASP A 126 3.43 -1.13 -7.35
N VAL A 127 2.50 -0.31 -7.81
CA VAL A 127 1.98 0.78 -7.00
C VAL A 127 0.78 0.24 -6.24
N PHE A 128 0.87 0.27 -4.92
CA PHE A 128 -0.17 -0.28 -4.08
C PHE A 128 -0.96 0.83 -3.35
N PRO A 129 -2.27 0.61 -3.15
CA PRO A 129 -3.07 1.53 -2.36
C PRO A 129 -2.71 1.44 -0.88
N GLY A 130 -2.97 2.50 -0.14
CA GLY A 130 -2.58 2.80 1.10
C GLY A 130 -2.74 1.99 2.30
N ASN A 131 -3.72 1.41 2.58
CA ASN A 131 -3.90 0.50 3.71
C ASN A 131 -3.53 -0.93 3.31
N THR A 132 -2.32 -1.08 2.78
CA THR A 132 -1.85 -2.41 2.47
C THR A 132 -1.42 -3.07 3.77
N PRO A 133 -2.06 -4.17 4.19
CA PRO A 133 -1.61 -4.92 5.35
C PRO A 133 -0.15 -5.36 5.20
N SER A 134 0.56 -5.55 6.32
CA SER A 134 1.96 -6.00 6.33
C SER A 134 2.18 -7.30 5.56
N ASP A 135 1.24 -8.22 5.61
CA ASP A 135 1.28 -9.47 4.84
C ASP A 135 1.30 -9.25 3.31
N THR A 136 0.61 -8.21 2.85
CA THR A 136 0.64 -7.81 1.43
C THR A 136 1.95 -7.10 1.09
N ALA A 137 2.48 -6.28 2.00
CA ALA A 137 3.78 -5.65 1.84
C ALA A 137 4.92 -6.69 1.72
N LEU A 138 4.81 -7.81 2.44
CA LEU A 138 5.77 -8.91 2.38
C LEU A 138 5.84 -9.65 1.03
N LYS A 139 4.94 -9.38 0.07
CA LYS A 139 5.05 -9.87 -1.31
C LYS A 139 6.22 -9.24 -2.07
N TYR A 140 6.67 -8.07 -1.61
CA TYR A 140 7.77 -7.33 -2.20
C TYR A 140 9.08 -7.66 -1.51
N ASP A 141 10.17 -7.53 -2.24
CA ASP A 141 11.52 -7.60 -1.68
C ASP A 141 11.86 -6.29 -0.96
N LEU A 142 11.33 -5.18 -1.50
CA LEU A 142 11.45 -3.81 -0.98
C LEU A 142 10.09 -3.12 -1.09
N PHE A 143 9.76 -2.25 -0.16
CA PHE A 143 8.59 -1.40 -0.34
C PHE A 143 8.74 -0.03 0.32
N PHE A 144 8.30 0.98 -0.42
CA PHE A 144 8.28 2.37 0.00
C PHE A 144 6.89 2.73 0.51
N THR A 145 6.80 3.28 1.72
CA THR A 145 5.51 3.57 2.36
C THR A 145 5.60 4.73 3.36
N PRO A 146 4.54 5.52 3.54
CA PRO A 146 4.42 6.45 4.64
C PRO A 146 3.95 5.80 5.95
N CYS A 147 3.68 4.50 5.94
CA CYS A 147 3.17 3.77 7.09
C CYS A 147 4.29 3.09 7.88
N THR A 148 4.12 3.03 9.20
CA THR A 148 4.92 2.16 10.08
C THR A 148 4.20 0.85 10.29
N TYR A 149 4.95 -0.24 10.15
CA TYR A 149 4.49 -1.59 10.44
C TYR A 149 5.20 -2.05 11.72
N HIS A 150 4.43 -2.30 12.77
CA HIS A 150 4.97 -2.69 14.08
C HIS A 150 5.30 -4.19 14.17
N ASP A 151 4.79 -4.96 13.25
CA ASP A 151 4.99 -6.41 13.12
C ASP A 151 6.21 -6.76 12.24
N LEU A 152 6.89 -5.76 11.67
CA LEU A 152 8.11 -5.95 10.90
C LEU A 152 9.35 -5.56 11.73
N PRO A 153 10.50 -6.27 11.55
CA PRO A 153 11.72 -5.95 12.26
C PRO A 153 12.20 -4.52 11.98
N GLU A 154 12.63 -3.81 13.01
CA GLU A 154 13.20 -2.46 12.87
C GLU A 154 14.48 -2.45 12.01
N THR A 155 15.24 -3.57 12.00
CA THR A 155 16.46 -3.73 11.19
C THR A 155 16.20 -3.71 9.69
N SER A 156 14.98 -4.04 9.27
CA SER A 156 14.55 -4.01 7.88
C SER A 156 13.92 -2.69 7.44
N LYS A 157 13.98 -1.66 8.29
CA LYS A 157 13.35 -0.37 8.06
C LYS A 157 14.36 0.74 7.94
N GLN A 158 14.24 1.55 6.89
CA GLN A 158 14.99 2.77 6.69
C GLN A 158 14.05 3.97 6.63
N LEU A 159 14.29 4.95 7.48
CA LEU A 159 13.62 6.24 7.40
C LEU A 159 14.12 7.00 6.17
N LEU A 160 13.21 7.36 5.26
CA LEU A 160 13.52 8.10 4.04
C LEU A 160 13.48 9.62 4.28
N SER A 161 12.40 10.05 4.91
CA SER A 161 12.09 11.45 5.09
C SER A 161 11.18 11.65 6.29
N ARG A 162 11.31 12.81 6.94
CA ARG A 162 10.53 13.15 8.13
C ARG A 162 9.56 14.29 7.87
N LYS A 163 8.43 14.23 8.55
CA LYS A 163 7.49 15.35 8.72
C LYS A 163 6.93 15.90 7.41
N HIS A 164 6.62 15.01 6.48
CA HIS A 164 5.83 15.42 5.31
C HIS A 164 4.49 15.97 5.76
N GLY A 165 4.14 17.15 5.23
CA GLY A 165 2.91 17.83 5.55
C GLY A 165 1.75 17.40 4.66
N THR A 166 0.56 17.66 5.17
CA THR A 166 -0.69 17.60 4.42
C THR A 166 -1.07 18.99 3.90
N PHE A 167 -1.92 19.02 2.92
CA PHE A 167 -2.36 20.23 2.24
C PHE A 167 -3.87 20.26 2.10
N ALA A 168 -4.44 21.45 2.17
CA ALA A 168 -5.79 21.69 1.70
C ALA A 168 -5.75 21.91 0.19
N VAL A 169 -6.51 21.13 -0.55
CA VAL A 169 -6.77 21.33 -1.98
C VAL A 169 -8.01 22.20 -2.11
N LEU A 170 -7.85 23.39 -2.64
CA LEU A 170 -8.86 24.43 -2.67
C LEU A 170 -9.41 24.61 -4.09
N PRO A 171 -10.72 24.84 -4.26
CA PRO A 171 -11.30 25.15 -5.55
C PRO A 171 -10.87 26.52 -6.05
N PRO A 172 -11.05 26.81 -7.35
CA PRO A 172 -10.81 28.14 -7.93
C PRO A 172 -11.59 29.23 -7.19
N GLY A 173 -10.93 30.35 -6.92
CA GLY A 173 -11.54 31.51 -6.25
C GLY A 173 -11.79 31.37 -4.76
N HIS A 174 -11.31 30.31 -4.11
CA HIS A 174 -11.50 30.11 -2.68
C HIS A 174 -10.79 31.17 -1.84
N SER A 175 -11.43 31.66 -0.76
CA SER A 175 -10.90 32.74 0.09
C SER A 175 -9.56 32.41 0.77
N LEU A 176 -9.27 31.14 1.02
CA LEU A 176 -8.02 30.68 1.64
C LEU A 176 -6.84 30.58 0.68
N MET A 177 -7.02 30.81 -0.63
CA MET A 177 -5.96 30.69 -1.65
C MET A 177 -4.81 31.67 -1.46
N SER A 178 -5.10 32.85 -0.90
CA SER A 178 -4.08 33.90 -0.65
C SER A 178 -3.18 33.63 0.54
N GLN A 179 -3.48 32.56 1.31
CA GLN A 179 -2.71 32.19 2.50
C GLN A 179 -1.57 31.24 2.13
N SER A 180 -0.43 31.38 2.78
CA SER A 180 0.70 30.42 2.66
C SER A 180 0.46 29.13 3.44
N ALA A 181 -0.38 29.20 4.48
CA ALA A 181 -0.76 28.08 5.33
C ALA A 181 -2.16 28.27 5.92
N VAL A 182 -2.87 27.18 6.13
CA VAL A 182 -4.22 27.15 6.68
C VAL A 182 -4.25 26.21 7.89
N SER A 183 -4.75 26.71 9.02
CA SER A 183 -4.99 25.86 10.19
C SER A 183 -6.28 25.05 10.04
N LEU A 184 -6.38 23.92 10.74
CA LEU A 184 -7.60 23.11 10.73
C LEU A 184 -8.83 23.90 11.23
N HIS A 185 -8.66 24.86 12.15
CA HIS A 185 -9.75 25.72 12.63
C HIS A 185 -10.32 26.66 11.55
N GLN A 186 -9.52 27.03 10.56
CA GLN A 186 -9.99 27.89 9.46
C GLN A 186 -10.89 27.14 8.47
N LEU A 187 -11.04 25.83 8.64
CA LEU A 187 -11.95 25.00 7.86
C LEU A 187 -13.40 25.01 8.39
N ILE A 188 -13.69 25.75 9.48
CA ILE A 188 -15.05 25.92 9.99
C ILE A 188 -15.99 26.42 8.87
N GLY A 189 -17.15 25.77 8.75
CA GLY A 189 -18.15 26.08 7.74
C GLY A 189 -17.85 25.53 6.34
N GLN A 190 -16.71 24.87 6.15
CA GLN A 190 -16.34 24.31 4.86
C GLN A 190 -16.95 22.93 4.64
N THR A 191 -17.07 22.55 3.38
CA THR A 191 -17.37 21.17 2.97
C THR A 191 -16.07 20.44 2.68
N ILE A 192 -15.80 19.34 3.40
CA ILE A 192 -14.63 18.49 3.18
C ILE A 192 -15.03 17.28 2.34
N ILE A 193 -14.39 17.10 1.20
CA ILE A 193 -14.59 15.97 0.32
C ILE A 193 -13.57 14.89 0.70
N VAL A 194 -14.08 13.75 1.16
CA VAL A 194 -13.28 12.66 1.73
C VAL A 194 -13.32 11.47 0.80
N PRO A 195 -12.22 11.10 0.14
CA PRO A 195 -12.13 9.86 -0.61
C PRO A 195 -12.16 8.65 0.32
N HIS A 196 -12.60 7.52 -0.21
CA HIS A 196 -12.71 6.28 0.56
C HIS A 196 -11.36 5.93 1.21
N ALA A 197 -11.40 5.48 2.48
CA ALA A 197 -10.22 5.23 3.30
C ALA A 197 -9.22 4.21 2.69
N GLN A 198 -9.67 3.38 1.73
CA GLN A 198 -8.80 2.43 1.04
C GLN A 198 -7.83 3.08 0.04
N GLU A 199 -8.09 4.30 -0.43
CA GLU A 199 -7.22 5.01 -1.36
C GLU A 199 -6.33 6.07 -0.72
N LEU A 200 -6.69 6.52 0.48
CA LEU A 200 -5.82 7.38 1.28
C LEU A 200 -5.17 6.57 2.40
N PHE A 201 -3.89 6.59 2.39
CA PHE A 201 -3.04 5.83 3.29
C PHE A 201 -3.02 6.29 4.73
N GLY A 202 -2.92 5.31 5.65
CA GLY A 202 -2.54 5.45 7.03
C GLY A 202 -2.80 6.82 7.65
N PRO A 203 -1.80 7.69 7.73
CA PRO A 203 -1.94 9.03 8.31
C PRO A 203 -2.91 9.94 7.55
N TYR A 204 -3.00 9.83 6.22
CA TYR A 204 -3.86 10.71 5.42
C TYR A 204 -5.35 10.37 5.53
N ALA A 205 -5.69 9.10 5.70
CA ALA A 205 -7.07 8.68 5.87
C ALA A 205 -7.74 9.31 7.10
N GLN A 206 -6.95 9.75 8.07
CA GLN A 206 -7.44 10.32 9.33
C GLN A 206 -7.45 11.86 9.35
N ASN A 207 -6.86 12.53 8.36
CA ASN A 207 -6.70 14.00 8.40
C ASN A 207 -8.03 14.76 8.42
N TRP A 208 -9.08 14.23 7.78
CA TRP A 208 -10.42 14.81 7.86
C TRP A 208 -11.03 14.69 9.27
N MET A 209 -10.71 13.60 10.01
CA MET A 209 -11.13 13.45 11.41
C MET A 209 -10.45 14.48 12.31
N LEU A 210 -9.19 14.83 12.02
CA LEU A 210 -8.49 15.91 12.72
C LEU A 210 -9.15 17.26 12.43
N ALA A 211 -9.57 17.50 11.19
CA ALA A 211 -10.32 18.69 10.83
C ALA A 211 -11.67 18.75 11.54
N GLU A 212 -12.42 17.64 11.55
CA GLU A 212 -13.69 17.53 12.25
C GLU A 212 -13.55 17.84 13.75
N LYS A 213 -12.52 17.24 14.39
CA LYS A 213 -12.20 17.49 15.81
C LYS A 213 -11.82 18.95 16.05
N ALA A 214 -10.94 19.53 15.23
CA ALA A 214 -10.48 20.89 15.37
C ALA A 214 -11.61 21.91 15.19
N THR A 215 -12.55 21.64 14.32
CA THR A 215 -13.71 22.49 14.04
C THR A 215 -14.92 22.18 14.94
N LYS A 216 -14.81 21.23 15.86
CA LYS A 216 -15.91 20.77 16.72
C LYS A 216 -17.14 20.32 15.90
N GLY A 217 -16.92 19.65 14.79
CA GLY A 217 -17.99 19.20 13.89
C GLY A 217 -18.64 20.30 13.03
N GLN A 218 -18.09 21.50 13.00
CA GLN A 218 -18.64 22.61 12.21
C GLN A 218 -18.14 22.57 10.75
N ILE A 219 -18.11 21.37 10.16
CA ILE A 219 -17.81 21.12 8.74
C ILE A 219 -18.89 20.19 8.17
N SER A 220 -19.08 20.26 6.86
CA SER A 220 -19.86 19.27 6.11
C SER A 220 -18.93 18.25 5.47
N ILE A 221 -19.37 16.99 5.34
CA ILE A 221 -18.56 15.91 4.76
C ILE A 221 -19.27 15.31 3.56
N ILE A 222 -18.57 15.24 2.44
CA ILE A 222 -18.98 14.49 1.24
C ILE A 222 -18.00 13.32 1.09
N LYS A 223 -18.50 12.09 1.21
CA LYS A 223 -17.72 10.87 0.97
C LYS A 223 -17.81 10.48 -0.50
N VAL A 224 -16.68 10.12 -1.10
CA VAL A 224 -16.56 9.69 -2.49
C VAL A 224 -15.72 8.43 -2.60
N ASP A 225 -15.83 7.69 -3.70
CA ASP A 225 -15.20 6.38 -3.84
C ASP A 225 -13.68 6.47 -3.95
N ASN A 226 -13.13 7.54 -4.56
CA ASN A 226 -11.70 7.65 -4.82
C ASN A 226 -11.20 9.10 -4.83
N LEU A 227 -9.87 9.22 -4.78
CA LEU A 227 -9.19 10.52 -4.77
C LEU A 227 -9.43 11.33 -6.06
N ALA A 228 -9.48 10.68 -7.22
CA ALA A 228 -9.71 11.36 -8.48
C ALA A 228 -11.09 12.05 -8.50
N THR A 229 -12.12 11.36 -8.00
CA THR A 229 -13.47 11.94 -7.82
C THR A 229 -13.44 13.10 -6.82
N ALA A 230 -12.69 12.97 -5.71
CA ALA A 230 -12.56 14.06 -4.75
C ALA A 230 -11.95 15.32 -5.40
N LEU A 231 -10.84 15.16 -6.10
CA LEU A 231 -10.16 16.28 -6.78
C LEU A 231 -11.01 16.89 -7.90
N PHE A 232 -11.76 16.07 -8.63
CA PHE A 232 -12.73 16.56 -9.61
C PHE A 232 -13.82 17.43 -8.96
N LEU A 233 -14.41 16.99 -7.88
CA LEU A 233 -15.43 17.77 -7.16
C LEU A 233 -14.84 19.05 -6.56
N VAL A 234 -13.58 19.04 -6.10
CA VAL A 234 -12.89 20.27 -5.68
C VAL A 234 -12.79 21.23 -6.85
N SER A 235 -12.37 20.81 -8.04
CA SER A 235 -12.26 21.67 -9.22
C SER A 235 -13.60 22.28 -9.63
N MET A 236 -14.71 21.60 -9.30
CA MET A 236 -16.10 22.06 -9.53
C MET A 236 -16.63 22.95 -8.39
N GLY A 237 -15.81 23.34 -7.41
CA GLY A 237 -16.23 24.22 -6.32
C GLY A 237 -17.13 23.55 -5.28
N LYS A 238 -17.18 22.21 -5.20
CA LYS A 238 -18.07 21.48 -4.29
C LYS A 238 -17.54 21.35 -2.87
N GLY A 239 -16.29 21.73 -2.62
CA GLY A 239 -15.65 21.68 -1.31
C GLY A 239 -14.13 21.64 -1.40
N ILE A 240 -13.49 21.25 -0.31
CA ILE A 240 -12.04 21.14 -0.13
C ILE A 240 -11.68 19.68 0.06
N CYS A 241 -10.50 19.25 -0.40
CA CYS A 241 -9.95 17.94 -0.05
C CYS A 241 -8.68 18.14 0.79
N ILE A 242 -8.52 17.33 1.85
CA ILE A 242 -7.27 17.30 2.63
C ILE A 242 -6.44 16.13 2.11
N ALA A 243 -5.28 16.42 1.52
CA ALA A 243 -4.53 15.44 0.78
C ALA A 243 -3.00 15.65 0.90
N PRO A 244 -2.19 14.64 0.57
CA PRO A 244 -0.74 14.77 0.53
C PRO A 244 -0.27 15.65 -0.64
N ARG A 245 0.98 16.10 -0.55
CA ARG A 245 1.57 17.03 -1.53
C ARG A 245 1.59 16.51 -2.96
N TYR A 246 1.68 15.20 -3.16
CA TYR A 246 1.77 14.62 -4.50
C TYR A 246 0.55 14.94 -5.38
N VAL A 247 -0.61 15.23 -4.79
CA VAL A 247 -1.81 15.62 -5.53
C VAL A 247 -1.60 16.88 -6.37
N LYS A 248 -0.56 17.67 -6.09
CA LYS A 248 -0.19 18.81 -6.93
C LYS A 248 -0.03 18.45 -8.41
N ASN A 249 0.39 17.23 -8.70
CA ASN A 249 0.57 16.73 -10.06
C ASN A 249 -0.71 16.16 -10.68
N MET A 250 -1.80 16.10 -9.92
CA MET A 250 -3.08 15.52 -10.32
C MET A 250 -4.22 16.54 -10.41
N ILE A 251 -4.00 17.76 -9.90
CA ILE A 251 -5.04 18.80 -9.86
C ILE A 251 -5.04 19.63 -11.14
N SER A 252 -6.19 20.23 -11.43
CA SER A 252 -6.35 21.25 -12.49
C SER A 252 -5.47 22.47 -12.20
N PRO A 253 -4.95 23.19 -13.23
CA PRO A 253 -4.17 24.41 -13.05
C PRO A 253 -4.87 25.51 -12.25
N GLU A 254 -6.18 25.51 -12.21
CA GLU A 254 -7.01 26.47 -11.49
C GLU A 254 -7.24 26.10 -10.02
N THR A 255 -6.84 24.90 -9.62
CA THR A 255 -6.97 24.38 -8.24
C THR A 255 -5.69 24.69 -7.47
N PHE A 256 -5.81 25.07 -6.20
CA PHE A 256 -4.68 25.46 -5.37
C PHE A 256 -4.44 24.48 -4.23
N ILE A 257 -3.18 24.37 -3.82
CA ILE A 257 -2.83 23.65 -2.61
C ILE A 257 -2.21 24.62 -1.60
N VAL A 258 -2.70 24.55 -0.37
CA VAL A 258 -2.21 25.35 0.75
C VAL A 258 -1.77 24.44 1.89
N SER A 259 -0.63 24.71 2.50
CA SER A 259 -0.09 23.86 3.57
C SER A 259 -0.99 23.85 4.80
N ILE A 260 -1.12 22.68 5.43
CA ILE A 260 -1.71 22.53 6.77
C ILE A 260 -0.55 22.23 7.75
N PRO A 261 -0.10 23.22 8.53
CA PRO A 261 1.10 23.10 9.38
C PRO A 261 0.84 22.37 10.71
N ASP A 262 -0.26 21.65 10.85
CA ASP A 262 -0.60 20.90 12.06
C ASP A 262 0.39 19.74 12.26
N PRO A 263 1.01 19.59 13.45
CA PRO A 263 1.94 18.49 13.72
C PRO A 263 1.32 17.10 13.56
N ASN A 264 0.01 16.95 13.84
CA ASN A 264 -0.70 15.69 13.71
C ASN A 264 -1.04 15.33 12.26
N CYS A 265 -0.91 16.29 11.34
CA CYS A 265 -1.06 16.09 9.90
C CYS A 265 0.28 15.82 9.20
N ARG A 266 1.31 15.41 9.93
CA ARG A 266 2.63 15.08 9.40
C ARG A 266 2.90 13.59 9.53
N PHE A 267 3.67 13.07 8.60
CA PHE A 267 4.08 11.66 8.57
C PHE A 267 5.52 11.55 8.09
N ASP A 268 6.11 10.42 8.42
CA ASP A 268 7.43 10.02 7.95
C ASP A 268 7.28 9.02 6.80
N GLU A 269 8.28 8.94 5.94
CA GLU A 269 8.34 8.00 4.83
C GLU A 269 9.43 6.96 5.10
N TYR A 270 9.16 5.73 4.74
CA TYR A 270 10.03 4.59 5.01
C TYR A 270 10.27 3.74 3.78
N LEU A 271 11.47 3.17 3.70
CA LEU A 271 11.78 2.01 2.88
C LEU A 271 11.89 0.80 3.80
N TYR A 272 11.15 -0.24 3.51
CA TYR A 272 11.28 -1.54 4.15
C TYR A 272 11.98 -2.52 3.21
N TYR A 273 12.84 -3.33 3.79
CA TYR A 273 13.50 -4.46 3.16
C TYR A 273 12.97 -5.75 3.78
N ASN A 274 12.54 -6.67 2.93
CA ASN A 274 12.17 -8.00 3.38
C ASN A 274 13.43 -8.82 3.62
N GLU A 275 13.75 -9.15 4.86
CA GLU A 275 14.96 -9.93 5.23
C GLU A 275 15.00 -11.32 4.57
N HIS A 276 13.85 -11.80 4.09
CA HIS A 276 13.75 -13.01 3.29
C HIS A 276 13.84 -12.75 1.78
N GLY A 277 14.14 -11.52 1.38
CA GLY A 277 14.40 -11.12 0.00
C GLY A 277 15.69 -11.71 -0.56
N ASN A 278 15.94 -11.43 -1.83
CA ASN A 278 17.15 -11.89 -2.51
C ASN A 278 18.35 -10.96 -2.26
N GLY A 279 19.57 -11.43 -2.60
CA GLY A 279 20.81 -10.66 -2.41
C GLY A 279 20.83 -9.32 -3.17
N ALA A 280 20.16 -9.22 -4.33
CA ALA A 280 20.06 -7.97 -5.08
C ALA A 280 19.20 -6.93 -4.35
N ALA A 281 18.11 -7.36 -3.67
CA ALA A 281 17.29 -6.48 -2.86
C ALA A 281 18.06 -5.98 -1.61
N LYS A 282 18.87 -6.84 -1.01
CA LYS A 282 19.76 -6.44 0.09
C LYS A 282 20.75 -5.38 -0.36
N LEU A 283 21.41 -5.58 -1.51
CA LEU A 283 22.32 -4.62 -2.10
C LEU A 283 21.63 -3.26 -2.35
N PHE A 284 20.43 -3.29 -2.93
CA PHE A 284 19.64 -2.07 -3.15
C PHE A 284 19.38 -1.32 -1.84
N PHE A 285 18.96 -2.04 -0.80
CA PHE A 285 18.67 -1.46 0.51
C PHE A 285 19.90 -0.84 1.15
N GLU A 286 21.03 -1.54 1.16
CA GLU A 286 22.30 -1.07 1.72
C GLU A 286 22.81 0.19 1.00
N GLU A 287 22.75 0.21 -0.35
CA GLU A 287 23.14 1.39 -1.12
C GLU A 287 22.22 2.59 -0.87
N TYR A 288 20.92 2.34 -0.74
CA TYR A 288 19.99 3.40 -0.41
C TYR A 288 20.26 3.98 0.98
N GLN A 289 20.57 3.15 1.98
CA GLN A 289 20.97 3.59 3.32
C GLN A 289 22.22 4.47 3.28
N ASN A 290 23.23 4.10 2.51
CA ASN A 290 24.46 4.87 2.40
C ASN A 290 24.24 6.27 1.83
N ILE A 291 23.36 6.41 0.84
CA ILE A 291 23.03 7.73 0.25
C ILE A 291 22.28 8.62 1.24
N ILE A 292 21.33 8.06 1.97
CA ILE A 292 20.57 8.82 2.98
C ILE A 292 21.48 9.23 4.13
N GLY A 293 22.33 8.33 4.63
CA GLY A 293 23.33 8.63 5.66
C GLY A 293 24.23 9.78 5.27
N ALA A 294 24.80 9.74 4.06
CA ALA A 294 25.64 10.80 3.53
C ALA A 294 24.92 12.16 3.34
N THR A 295 23.60 12.13 3.14
CA THR A 295 22.78 13.35 2.99
C THR A 295 22.39 13.94 4.35
N ALA A 296 22.22 13.11 5.37
CA ALA A 296 21.89 13.53 6.73
C ALA A 296 23.09 14.21 7.44
N GLU A 297 24.31 13.80 7.14
CA GLU A 297 25.53 14.42 7.68
C GLU A 297 25.88 15.79 7.06
N ARG A 298 25.23 16.14 5.94
CA ARG A 298 25.44 17.43 5.25
C ARG A 298 24.40 18.52 5.60
N ARG A 299 23.47 18.25 6.50
CA ARG A 299 22.46 19.19 7.01
C ARG A 299 22.63 19.46 8.50
#